data_8460e2b2316010f33ce3638181b231b6
#
_entry.id   8460e2b2316010f33ce3638181b231b6
#
_cell.length_a   1.000
_cell.length_b   1.000
_cell.length_c   1.000
_cell.angle_alpha   90.00
_cell.angle_beta   90.00
_cell.angle_gamma   90.00
#
_symmetry.space_group_name_H-M   'P 1'
#
loop_
_entity.id
_entity.type
_entity.pdbx_description
1 polymer ?
#
loop_
_entity_poly.entity_id
_entity_poly.type
_entity_poly.pdbx_seq_one_letter_code
_entity_poly.pdbx_strand_id
1 'polypeptide(L)'
;MGMRESLRGKMKAGGIFVQLRSPRSKQRLELNYYPAKTKYHEPYYSGSELDHLAFWTKNVDDQFRRIISKGGKIAVRPFSEDGYRLAFVKDPDGIWIELMGRDRKKGKA
;
A
#
# COMPACT_ATOMS: atom_id res chain seq x y z
N MET A 1 8.17 0.22 1.46
CA MET A 1 7.42 0.26 2.72
C MET A 1 8.16 -0.42 3.86
N GLY A 2 9.09 -1.31 3.60
CA GLY A 2 9.92 -1.96 4.61
C GLY A 2 9.21 -3.04 5.43
N MET A 3 8.00 -3.41 5.05
CA MET A 3 7.31 -4.52 5.73
C MET A 3 7.97 -5.84 5.36
N ARG A 4 7.95 -6.79 6.30
CA ARG A 4 8.55 -8.11 6.12
C ARG A 4 7.48 -9.20 6.15
N GLU A 5 7.66 -10.20 5.30
CA GLU A 5 6.81 -11.39 5.33
C GLU A 5 7.07 -12.15 6.64
N SER A 6 6.00 -12.37 7.41
CA SER A 6 6.08 -13.08 8.69
C SER A 6 5.44 -14.46 8.64
N LEU A 7 4.49 -14.67 7.74
CA LEU A 7 3.75 -15.92 7.65
C LEU A 7 3.17 -16.07 6.23
N ARG A 8 3.21 -17.28 5.73
CA ARG A 8 2.62 -17.63 4.44
C ARG A 8 1.99 -19.01 4.55
N GLY A 9 0.83 -19.18 3.94
CA GLY A 9 0.16 -20.48 3.99
C GLY A 9 -0.90 -20.65 2.93
N LYS A 10 -1.39 -21.89 2.84
CA LYS A 10 -2.51 -22.23 1.95
C LYS A 10 -3.80 -22.24 2.76
N MET A 11 -4.87 -21.77 2.14
CA MET A 11 -6.20 -21.77 2.76
C MET A 11 -6.98 -22.99 2.29
N LYS A 12 -7.87 -23.49 3.16
CA LYS A 12 -8.72 -24.65 2.85
C LYS A 12 -9.60 -24.41 1.62
N ALA A 13 -9.98 -23.14 1.39
CA ALA A 13 -10.80 -22.78 0.25
C ALA A 13 -10.04 -22.64 -1.07
N GLY A 14 -8.73 -22.96 -1.08
CA GLY A 14 -7.93 -22.97 -2.31
C GLY A 14 -7.16 -21.70 -2.59
N GLY A 15 -6.99 -20.83 -1.62
CA GLY A 15 -6.22 -19.61 -1.78
C GLY A 15 -4.88 -19.66 -1.06
N ILE A 16 -4.13 -18.57 -1.17
CA ILE A 16 -2.86 -18.37 -0.48
C ILE A 16 -2.96 -17.07 0.31
N PHE A 17 -2.52 -17.07 1.55
CA PHE A 17 -2.40 -15.85 2.32
C PHE A 17 -0.94 -15.55 2.63
N VAL A 18 -0.62 -14.26 2.73
CA VAL A 18 0.69 -13.78 3.14
C VAL A 18 0.47 -12.67 4.16
N GLN A 19 1.10 -12.78 5.31
CA GLN A 19 1.08 -11.72 6.31
C GLN A 19 2.39 -10.93 6.25
N LEU A 20 2.26 -9.63 6.18
CA LEU A 20 3.36 -8.69 6.23
C LEU A 20 3.36 -8.01 7.59
N ARG A 21 4.54 -7.83 8.14
CA ARG A 21 4.72 -7.23 9.45
C ARG A 21 5.46 -5.90 9.33
N SER A 22 4.94 -4.88 10.00
CA SER A 22 5.65 -3.61 10.13
C SER A 22 6.84 -3.77 11.07
N PRO A 23 8.05 -3.28 10.70
CA PRO A 23 9.22 -3.40 11.57
C PRO A 23 9.17 -2.48 12.79
N ARG A 24 8.29 -1.47 12.79
CA ARG A 24 8.26 -0.45 13.85
C ARG A 24 6.95 -0.39 14.62
N SER A 25 6.03 -1.30 14.33
CA SER A 25 4.76 -1.37 15.04
C SER A 25 4.26 -2.80 15.08
N LYS A 26 3.18 -3.03 15.82
CA LYS A 26 2.54 -4.35 15.87
C LYS A 26 1.56 -4.58 14.73
N GLN A 27 1.45 -3.63 13.83
CA GLN A 27 0.51 -3.72 12.72
C GLN A 27 0.94 -4.77 11.71
N ARG A 28 -0.04 -5.46 11.16
CA ARG A 28 0.14 -6.46 10.12
C ARG A 28 -0.80 -6.18 8.97
N LEU A 29 -0.35 -6.50 7.78
CA LEU A 29 -1.18 -6.47 6.57
C LEU A 29 -1.26 -7.90 6.04
N GLU A 30 -2.47 -8.42 5.87
CA GLU A 30 -2.64 -9.72 5.25
C GLU A 30 -3.09 -9.54 3.81
N LEU A 31 -2.39 -10.19 2.90
CA LEU A 31 -2.74 -10.26 1.49
C LEU A 31 -3.29 -11.64 1.21
N ASN A 32 -4.45 -11.70 0.57
CA ASN A 32 -5.10 -12.95 0.23
C ASN A 32 -5.23 -13.07 -1.29
N TYR A 33 -4.80 -14.20 -1.81
CA TYR A 33 -4.97 -14.54 -3.21
C TYR A 33 -5.98 -15.68 -3.33
N TYR A 34 -7.00 -15.46 -4.15
CA TYR A 34 -8.03 -16.46 -4.43
C TYR A 34 -8.05 -16.73 -5.94
N PRO A 35 -7.60 -17.94 -6.37
CA PRO A 35 -7.74 -18.32 -7.78
C PRO A 35 -9.19 -18.22 -8.27
N ALA A 36 -9.36 -17.95 -9.57
CA ALA A 36 -10.65 -17.60 -10.17
C ALA A 36 -11.77 -18.62 -9.91
N LYS A 37 -11.45 -19.87 -9.69
CA LYS A 37 -12.45 -20.94 -9.50
C LYS A 37 -12.69 -21.25 -8.02
N THR A 38 -12.16 -20.47 -7.09
CA THR A 38 -12.35 -20.73 -5.67
C THR A 38 -13.55 -19.98 -5.11
N LYS A 39 -14.03 -20.44 -3.96
CA LYS A 39 -15.26 -19.95 -3.32
C LYS A 39 -15.26 -18.45 -3.02
N TYR A 40 -14.10 -17.91 -2.63
CA TYR A 40 -14.01 -16.51 -2.19
C TYR A 40 -13.41 -15.59 -3.24
N HIS A 41 -13.23 -16.06 -4.46
CA HIS A 41 -12.77 -15.18 -5.53
C HIS A 41 -13.87 -14.21 -5.94
N GLU A 42 -13.52 -12.93 -5.97
CA GLU A 42 -14.39 -11.89 -6.52
C GLU A 42 -13.56 -11.02 -7.45
N PRO A 43 -14.08 -10.64 -8.63
CA PRO A 43 -13.38 -9.70 -9.49
C PRO A 43 -13.28 -8.34 -8.81
N TYR A 44 -12.16 -7.67 -9.02
CA TYR A 44 -11.96 -6.32 -8.51
C TYR A 44 -12.54 -5.31 -9.49
N TYR A 45 -13.36 -4.42 -8.97
CA TYR A 45 -13.89 -3.28 -9.73
C TYR A 45 -13.53 -2.00 -9.01
N SER A 46 -12.92 -1.06 -9.73
CA SER A 46 -12.57 0.24 -9.18
C SER A 46 -13.81 0.93 -8.61
N GLY A 47 -13.71 1.36 -7.35
CA GLY A 47 -14.80 2.05 -6.67
C GLY A 47 -15.81 1.16 -5.95
N SER A 48 -15.67 -0.16 -6.04
CA SER A 48 -16.61 -1.09 -5.40
C SER A 48 -16.14 -1.55 -4.01
N GLU A 49 -14.96 -1.18 -3.60
CA GLU A 49 -14.37 -1.62 -2.35
C GLU A 49 -13.53 -0.52 -1.70
N LEU A 50 -12.58 -0.89 -0.89
CA LEU A 50 -11.72 0.04 -0.17
C LEU A 50 -11.15 1.11 -1.10
N ASP A 51 -11.35 2.38 -0.75
CA ASP A 51 -10.88 3.51 -1.54
C ASP A 51 -9.35 3.50 -1.67
N HIS A 52 -8.66 3.50 -0.53
CA HIS A 52 -7.21 3.40 -0.50
C HIS A 52 -6.72 3.04 0.90
N LEU A 53 -5.46 2.60 0.96
CA LEU A 53 -4.71 2.45 2.21
C LEU A 53 -3.72 3.59 2.32
N ALA A 54 -3.50 4.11 3.52
CA ALA A 54 -2.52 5.15 3.75
C ALA A 54 -1.41 4.63 4.66
N PHE A 55 -0.17 4.98 4.32
CA PHE A 55 1.01 4.66 5.11
C PHE A 55 1.75 5.93 5.48
N TRP A 56 2.06 6.07 6.76
CA TRP A 56 2.87 7.18 7.23
C TRP A 56 4.34 6.92 6.94
N THR A 57 5.04 7.91 6.42
CA THR A 57 6.49 7.82 6.14
C THR A 57 7.16 9.13 6.48
N LYS A 58 8.42 9.05 6.87
CA LYS A 58 9.22 10.23 7.19
C LYS A 58 9.57 11.06 5.96
N ASN A 59 9.69 10.42 4.80
CA ASN A 59 10.04 11.09 3.56
C ASN A 59 9.21 10.54 2.42
N VAL A 60 8.12 11.25 2.10
CA VAL A 60 7.17 10.85 1.07
C VAL A 60 7.82 10.77 -0.31
N ASP A 61 8.62 11.78 -0.66
CA ASP A 61 9.25 11.84 -1.98
C ASP A 61 10.21 10.67 -2.21
N ASP A 62 11.03 10.34 -1.22
CA ASP A 62 11.96 9.20 -1.32
C ASP A 62 11.20 7.88 -1.41
N GLN A 63 10.19 7.69 -0.57
CA GLN A 63 9.41 6.47 -0.58
C GLN A 63 8.67 6.30 -1.92
N PHE A 64 8.12 7.40 -2.44
CA PHE A 64 7.48 7.41 -3.74
C PHE A 64 8.46 6.95 -4.84
N ARG A 65 9.65 7.55 -4.89
CA ARG A 65 10.67 7.17 -5.88
C ARG A 65 11.07 5.70 -5.77
N ARG A 66 11.21 5.20 -4.54
CA ARG A 66 11.55 3.78 -4.31
C ARG A 66 10.47 2.85 -4.86
N ILE A 67 9.21 3.14 -4.58
CA ILE A 67 8.09 2.32 -5.05
C ILE A 67 8.03 2.32 -6.57
N ILE A 68 8.16 3.49 -7.20
CA ILE A 68 8.13 3.57 -8.66
C ILE A 68 9.32 2.82 -9.28
N SER A 69 10.51 2.92 -8.69
CA SER A 69 11.69 2.21 -9.19
C SER A 69 11.54 0.69 -9.09
N LYS A 70 10.67 0.20 -8.22
CA LYS A 70 10.38 -1.23 -8.07
C LYS A 70 9.17 -1.70 -8.86
N GLY A 71 8.65 -0.85 -9.74
CA GLY A 71 7.55 -1.22 -10.63
C GLY A 71 6.17 -0.74 -10.21
N GLY A 72 6.05 0.00 -9.13
CA GLY A 72 4.79 0.61 -8.73
C GLY A 72 4.35 1.65 -9.76
N LYS A 73 3.04 1.84 -9.89
CA LYS A 73 2.49 2.79 -10.85
C LYS A 73 2.14 4.11 -10.16
N ILE A 74 2.36 5.21 -10.87
CA ILE A 74 2.04 6.55 -10.36
C ILE A 74 0.54 6.78 -10.45
N ALA A 75 -0.08 7.15 -9.32
CA ALA A 75 -1.44 7.67 -9.33
C ALA A 75 -1.43 9.19 -9.21
N VAL A 76 -0.77 9.74 -8.19
CA VAL A 76 -0.59 11.19 -8.01
C VAL A 76 0.84 11.44 -7.51
N ARG A 77 1.57 12.29 -8.22
CA ARG A 77 2.94 12.66 -7.81
C ARG A 77 2.93 13.43 -6.50
N PRO A 78 4.04 13.43 -5.76
CA PRO A 78 4.10 14.14 -4.47
C PRO A 78 3.65 15.59 -4.55
N PHE A 79 2.82 15.99 -3.60
CA PHE A 79 2.31 17.35 -3.47
C PHE A 79 2.13 17.68 -1.99
N SER A 80 1.98 18.98 -1.70
CA SER A 80 1.78 19.45 -0.33
C SER A 80 0.39 20.00 -0.15
N GLU A 81 -0.25 19.67 0.98
CA GLU A 81 -1.57 20.13 1.34
C GLU A 81 -1.72 20.18 2.86
N ASP A 82 -2.14 21.32 3.39
CA ASP A 82 -2.43 21.51 4.81
C ASP A 82 -1.29 21.09 5.75
N GLY A 83 -0.05 21.30 5.35
CA GLY A 83 1.12 20.95 6.16
C GLY A 83 1.57 19.50 6.02
N TYR A 84 0.93 18.75 5.14
CA TYR A 84 1.29 17.37 4.85
C TYR A 84 1.91 17.25 3.45
N ARG A 85 2.80 16.29 3.32
CA ARG A 85 3.30 15.85 2.02
C ARG A 85 2.58 14.56 1.66
N LEU A 86 2.00 14.50 0.48
CA LEU A 86 1.15 13.39 0.06
C LEU A 86 1.57 12.90 -1.31
N ALA A 87 1.38 11.61 -1.57
CA ALA A 87 1.54 11.01 -2.88
C ALA A 87 0.67 9.76 -2.96
N PHE A 88 0.32 9.35 -4.16
CA PHE A 88 -0.44 8.12 -4.37
C PHE A 88 0.25 7.27 -5.43
N VAL A 89 0.35 5.98 -5.13
CA VAL A 89 0.80 4.97 -6.07
C VAL A 89 -0.29 3.92 -6.23
N LYS A 90 -0.20 3.11 -7.26
CA LYS A 90 -1.11 1.97 -7.44
C LYS A 90 -0.33 0.68 -7.31
N ASP A 91 -0.94 -0.29 -6.65
CA ASP A 91 -0.40 -1.64 -6.61
C ASP A 91 -0.69 -2.37 -7.94
N PRO A 92 -0.19 -3.61 -8.13
CA PRO A 92 -0.42 -4.35 -9.39
C PRO A 92 -1.89 -4.58 -9.71
N ASP A 93 -2.77 -4.58 -8.72
CA ASP A 93 -4.21 -4.78 -8.89
C ASP A 93 -4.98 -3.47 -9.11
N GLY A 94 -4.28 -2.34 -9.10
CA GLY A 94 -4.88 -1.03 -9.30
C GLY A 94 -5.40 -0.37 -8.02
N ILE A 95 -5.14 -0.96 -6.86
CA ILE A 95 -5.53 -0.39 -5.58
C ILE A 95 -4.64 0.81 -5.26
N TRP A 96 -5.26 1.90 -4.85
CA TRP A 96 -4.54 3.12 -4.51
C TRP A 96 -3.91 3.02 -3.13
N ILE A 97 -2.65 3.41 -3.05
CA ILE A 97 -1.89 3.47 -1.80
C ILE A 97 -1.45 4.90 -1.60
N GLU A 98 -1.87 5.50 -0.51
CA GLU A 98 -1.46 6.85 -0.13
C GLU A 98 -0.19 6.80 0.70
N LEU A 99 0.77 7.66 0.36
CA LEU A 99 1.93 7.92 1.19
C LEU A 99 1.73 9.29 1.82
N MET A 100 1.83 9.38 3.12
CA MET A 100 1.66 10.67 3.80
C MET A 100 2.72 10.88 4.87
N GLY A 101 3.07 12.13 5.07
CA GLY A 101 4.04 12.55 6.07
C GLY A 101 3.96 14.04 6.26
N ARG A 102 4.81 14.56 7.12
CA ARG A 102 4.87 16.02 7.32
C ARG A 102 5.56 16.69 6.16
N ASP A 103 5.04 17.84 5.76
CA ASP A 103 5.70 18.69 4.79
C ASP A 103 6.83 19.46 5.47
N ARG A 104 8.05 18.95 5.32
CA ARG A 104 9.23 19.53 5.99
C ARG A 104 9.60 20.91 5.48
N LYS A 105 9.24 21.25 4.25
CA LYS A 105 9.54 22.58 3.70
C LYS A 105 8.71 23.65 4.41
N LYS A 106 7.47 23.34 4.73
CA LYS A 106 6.55 24.28 5.39
C LYS A 106 6.87 24.44 6.88
N GLY A 107 7.41 23.42 7.52
CA GLY A 107 7.79 23.44 8.93
C GLY A 107 9.04 24.25 9.25
N LYS A 108 9.71 24.82 8.23
CA LYS A 108 10.90 25.65 8.41
C LYS A 108 10.63 27.14 8.22
N ALA A 109 9.42 27.51 7.95
CA ALA A 109 9.05 28.92 7.72
C ALA A 109 9.00 29.74 9.02
#